data_52aefd4f482b77977d38124a7a93a1c7
#
_entry.id   52aefd4f482b77977d38124a7a93a1c7
#
_cell.length_a   1.000
_cell.length_b   1.000
_cell.length_c   1.000
_cell.angle_alpha   90.00
_cell.angle_beta   90.00
_cell.angle_gamma   90.00
#
_symmetry.space_group_name_H-M   'P 1'
#
loop_
_entity.id
_entity.type
_entity.pdbx_description
1 polymer ?
#
loop_
_entity_poly.entity_id
_entity_poly.type
_entity_poly.pdbx_seq_one_letter_code
_entity_poly.pdbx_strand_id
1 'polypeptide(L)'
;MKNPFVIKAYESRELFCDRNDELQLMLRNCINHTDMTLISQRRIGKTGLILRLFDEIATVHPDIHTIYVDIFSSRNIDDFIKLLAEAIMKAFKPKTTLGEKLMAFIKTMRPQLTFDNITGEPQLMIAYQSPHEKEYTLRGLLDFLDSQSIHIIIAIDEFQQIRDYPEANMEALLRTYIQQTRNLTFIYCGSNKHLMADIFTNEKKPFYSSTAFVSLGKISTESYATFIRRLFNECGREIDDDSIAFILDWTRRHTYYTQQLCHTIFANGDLQTDISKVKTACEQLMQQGEAVYLQYRQMLTIKQWNYLIAVAKEGSVSQITAAQFLGRHKIGSASTSQRLADALCEKGLLNDDINVKGVTYSVNDVFLSHWLERL
;
A
#
# COMPACT_ATOMS: atom_id res chain seq x y z
N MET A 1 -28.76 1.20 -5.57
CA MET A 1 -27.66 0.65 -6.40
C MET A 1 -26.37 0.76 -5.60
N LYS A 2 -25.51 -0.27 -5.61
CA LYS A 2 -24.20 -0.21 -4.91
C LYS A 2 -23.31 0.82 -5.61
N ASN A 3 -22.55 1.60 -4.82
CA ASN A 3 -21.61 2.57 -5.37
C ASN A 3 -20.45 1.83 -6.06
N PRO A 4 -20.19 2.09 -7.35
CA PRO A 4 -19.16 1.37 -8.10
C PRO A 4 -17.73 1.85 -7.82
N PHE A 5 -17.57 3.03 -7.20
CA PHE A 5 -16.25 3.57 -6.87
C PHE A 5 -15.74 2.97 -5.58
N VAL A 6 -14.82 2.03 -5.70
CA VAL A 6 -14.28 1.25 -4.58
C VAL A 6 -13.24 2.05 -3.82
N ILE A 7 -13.47 2.28 -2.53
CA ILE A 7 -12.51 2.95 -1.62
C ILE A 7 -11.69 1.96 -0.77
N LYS A 8 -12.04 0.67 -0.80
CA LYS A 8 -11.27 -0.43 -0.23
C LYS A 8 -10.41 -1.09 -1.32
N ALA A 9 -9.52 -1.97 -0.95
CA ALA A 9 -8.43 -2.45 -1.81
C ALA A 9 -8.83 -2.97 -3.21
N TYR A 10 -9.72 -3.95 -3.30
CA TYR A 10 -10.12 -4.61 -4.56
C TYR A 10 -11.47 -5.32 -4.37
N GLU A 11 -12.35 -5.23 -5.35
CA GLU A 11 -13.62 -5.96 -5.34
C GLU A 11 -13.78 -6.88 -6.58
N SER A 12 -13.53 -6.34 -7.76
CA SER A 12 -13.62 -7.10 -9.03
C SER A 12 -12.78 -6.45 -10.14
N ARG A 13 -12.65 -7.15 -11.27
CA ARG A 13 -11.94 -6.68 -12.48
C ARG A 13 -12.59 -5.44 -13.07
N GLU A 14 -13.91 -5.41 -13.12
CA GLU A 14 -14.70 -4.34 -13.71
C GLU A 14 -14.56 -3.04 -12.92
N LEU A 15 -14.37 -3.14 -11.61
CA LEU A 15 -14.22 -1.99 -10.71
C LEU A 15 -12.75 -1.59 -10.47
N PHE A 16 -11.81 -2.23 -11.18
CA PHE A 16 -10.38 -1.92 -11.12
C PHE A 16 -9.97 -1.10 -12.34
N CYS A 17 -9.30 0.03 -12.12
CA CYS A 17 -8.91 0.95 -13.19
C CYS A 17 -7.51 0.64 -13.69
N ASP A 18 -7.39 0.28 -14.97
CA ASP A 18 -6.11 0.18 -15.70
C ASP A 18 -5.08 -0.79 -15.07
N ARG A 19 -3.81 -0.48 -15.13
CA ARG A 19 -2.67 -1.27 -14.61
C ARG A 19 -2.40 -2.56 -15.40
N ASN A 20 -2.80 -2.60 -16.66
CA ASN A 20 -2.66 -3.81 -17.47
C ASN A 20 -1.17 -4.16 -17.71
N ASP A 21 -0.33 -3.17 -17.95
CA ASP A 21 1.10 -3.37 -18.19
C ASP A 21 1.81 -3.89 -16.94
N GLU A 22 1.53 -3.29 -15.78
CA GLU A 22 2.07 -3.75 -14.50
C GLU A 22 1.54 -5.15 -14.17
N LEU A 23 0.26 -5.42 -14.39
CA LEU A 23 -0.35 -6.73 -14.17
C LEU A 23 0.32 -7.81 -15.02
N GLN A 24 0.51 -7.57 -16.33
CA GLN A 24 1.17 -8.50 -17.25
C GLN A 24 2.64 -8.73 -16.89
N LEU A 25 3.35 -7.67 -16.49
CA LEU A 25 4.72 -7.78 -15.99
C LEU A 25 4.79 -8.67 -14.75
N MET A 26 3.91 -8.41 -13.76
CA MET A 26 3.86 -9.19 -12.54
C MET A 26 3.48 -10.65 -12.79
N LEU A 27 2.48 -10.91 -13.64
CA LEU A 27 2.06 -12.25 -14.01
C LEU A 27 3.21 -13.04 -14.66
N ARG A 28 3.92 -12.42 -15.62
CA ARG A 28 5.07 -13.03 -16.26
C ARG A 28 6.19 -13.37 -15.27
N ASN A 29 6.48 -12.47 -14.35
CA ASN A 29 7.49 -12.71 -13.32
C ASN A 29 7.07 -13.83 -12.37
N CYS A 30 5.80 -13.86 -11.95
CA CYS A 30 5.27 -14.95 -11.14
C CYS A 30 5.46 -16.31 -11.83
N ILE A 31 5.05 -16.44 -13.09
CA ILE A 31 5.16 -17.71 -13.85
C ILE A 31 6.64 -18.16 -13.98
N ASN A 32 7.58 -17.21 -14.07
CA ASN A 32 9.01 -17.47 -14.17
C ASN A 32 9.72 -17.58 -12.81
N HIS A 33 9.03 -17.74 -11.72
CA HIS A 33 9.59 -17.82 -10.36
C HIS A 33 10.52 -16.65 -10.00
N THR A 34 10.21 -15.45 -10.49
CA THR A 34 11.00 -14.25 -10.22
C THR A 34 10.36 -13.45 -9.09
N ASP A 35 11.07 -13.35 -7.97
CA ASP A 35 10.65 -12.50 -6.84
C ASP A 35 10.56 -11.04 -7.27
N MET A 36 9.60 -10.31 -6.69
CA MET A 36 9.32 -8.93 -7.05
C MET A 36 9.25 -8.01 -5.83
N THR A 37 9.64 -6.76 -6.05
CA THR A 37 9.43 -5.68 -5.08
C THR A 37 8.55 -4.61 -5.69
N LEU A 38 7.41 -4.35 -5.05
CA LEU A 38 6.42 -3.37 -5.45
C LEU A 38 6.54 -2.13 -4.56
N ILE A 39 7.17 -1.08 -5.10
CA ILE A 39 7.39 0.18 -4.36
C ILE A 39 6.58 1.30 -5.00
N SER A 40 5.78 1.99 -4.20
CA SER A 40 5.09 3.20 -4.63
C SER A 40 4.60 4.01 -3.44
N GLN A 41 4.04 5.18 -3.70
CA GLN A 41 3.38 6.00 -2.69
C GLN A 41 2.27 5.23 -1.97
N ARG A 42 1.98 5.67 -0.76
CA ARG A 42 0.84 5.14 0.02
C ARG A 42 -0.47 5.40 -0.74
N ARG A 43 -1.40 4.45 -0.68
CA ARG A 43 -2.77 4.55 -1.25
C ARG A 43 -2.82 4.72 -2.78
N ILE A 44 -1.78 4.34 -3.52
CA ILE A 44 -1.76 4.37 -5.00
C ILE A 44 -2.36 3.11 -5.63
N GLY A 45 -2.74 2.11 -4.83
CA GLY A 45 -3.39 0.89 -5.30
C GLY A 45 -2.52 -0.37 -5.32
N LYS A 46 -1.40 -0.44 -4.55
CA LYS A 46 -0.52 -1.62 -4.46
C LYS A 46 -1.27 -2.90 -4.10
N THR A 47 -1.93 -2.89 -2.96
CA THR A 47 -2.71 -4.03 -2.46
C THR A 47 -3.79 -4.44 -3.45
N GLY A 48 -4.46 -3.45 -4.06
CA GLY A 48 -5.47 -3.69 -5.10
C GLY A 48 -4.88 -4.41 -6.33
N LEU A 49 -3.68 -4.04 -6.77
CA LEU A 49 -3.00 -4.69 -7.90
C LEU A 49 -2.57 -6.12 -7.57
N ILE A 50 -2.09 -6.37 -6.36
CA ILE A 50 -1.74 -7.72 -5.90
C ILE A 50 -2.99 -8.63 -5.89
N LEU A 51 -4.10 -8.14 -5.34
CA LEU A 51 -5.35 -8.90 -5.30
C LEU A 51 -5.94 -9.12 -6.71
N ARG A 52 -5.80 -8.12 -7.61
CA ARG A 52 -6.16 -8.24 -9.02
C ARG A 52 -5.30 -9.28 -9.75
N LEU A 53 -4.00 -9.31 -9.47
CA LEU A 53 -3.09 -10.35 -9.96
C LEU A 53 -3.51 -11.75 -9.48
N PHE A 54 -3.86 -11.89 -8.20
CA PHE A 54 -4.28 -13.17 -7.65
C PHE A 54 -5.59 -13.66 -8.26
N ASP A 55 -6.53 -12.76 -8.54
CA ASP A 55 -7.76 -13.07 -9.28
C ASP A 55 -7.48 -13.52 -10.73
N GLU A 56 -6.49 -12.88 -11.40
CA GLU A 56 -6.03 -13.31 -12.74
C GLU A 56 -5.40 -14.70 -12.70
N ILE A 57 -4.48 -14.95 -11.77
CA ILE A 57 -3.81 -16.22 -11.58
C ILE A 57 -4.82 -17.33 -11.31
N ALA A 58 -5.76 -17.11 -10.40
CA ALA A 58 -6.79 -18.09 -10.09
C ALA A 58 -7.66 -18.48 -11.32
N THR A 59 -7.78 -17.57 -12.29
CA THR A 59 -8.56 -17.81 -13.51
C THR A 59 -7.73 -18.50 -14.61
N VAL A 60 -6.49 -18.05 -14.83
CA VAL A 60 -5.65 -18.46 -15.98
C VAL A 60 -4.72 -19.62 -15.60
N HIS A 61 -4.29 -19.67 -14.35
CA HIS A 61 -3.33 -20.66 -13.81
C HIS A 61 -3.85 -21.27 -12.51
N PRO A 62 -4.93 -22.06 -12.53
CA PRO A 62 -5.57 -22.62 -11.32
C PRO A 62 -4.70 -23.60 -10.52
N ASP A 63 -3.59 -24.04 -11.09
CA ASP A 63 -2.55 -24.85 -10.46
C ASP A 63 -1.58 -24.04 -9.59
N ILE A 64 -1.56 -22.73 -9.75
CA ILE A 64 -0.76 -21.82 -8.93
C ILE A 64 -1.60 -21.31 -7.76
N HIS A 65 -1.07 -21.44 -6.55
CA HIS A 65 -1.73 -20.96 -5.34
C HIS A 65 -1.17 -19.61 -4.92
N THR A 66 -2.02 -18.80 -4.31
CA THR A 66 -1.65 -17.44 -3.88
C THR A 66 -1.93 -17.24 -2.40
N ILE A 67 -1.00 -16.60 -1.70
CA ILE A 67 -1.09 -16.24 -0.27
C ILE A 67 -0.82 -14.75 -0.13
N TYR A 68 -1.73 -14.03 0.50
CA TYR A 68 -1.55 -12.62 0.85
C TYR A 68 -1.42 -12.49 2.36
N VAL A 69 -0.36 -11.85 2.81
CA VAL A 69 -0.14 -11.53 4.23
C VAL A 69 0.21 -10.05 4.39
N ASP A 70 -0.53 -9.36 5.24
CA ASP A 70 -0.25 -7.99 5.67
C ASP A 70 0.42 -8.06 7.05
N ILE A 71 1.65 -7.59 7.13
CA ILE A 71 2.44 -7.64 8.37
C ILE A 71 2.49 -6.29 9.10
N PHE A 72 1.64 -5.33 8.74
CA PHE A 72 1.61 -4.00 9.36
C PHE A 72 1.46 -4.03 10.89
N SER A 73 0.65 -4.96 11.40
CA SER A 73 0.39 -5.10 12.84
C SER A 73 1.47 -5.86 13.61
N SER A 74 2.43 -6.48 12.92
CA SER A 74 3.48 -7.28 13.54
C SER A 74 4.55 -6.42 14.22
N ARG A 75 5.08 -6.88 15.34
CA ARG A 75 6.09 -6.18 16.15
C ARG A 75 7.36 -6.99 16.36
N ASN A 76 7.33 -8.27 16.02
CA ASN A 76 8.40 -9.23 16.24
C ASN A 76 8.20 -10.46 15.34
N ILE A 77 9.13 -11.40 15.38
CA ILE A 77 9.07 -12.63 14.59
C ILE A 77 7.85 -13.50 14.95
N ASP A 78 7.36 -13.48 16.20
CA ASP A 78 6.20 -14.28 16.61
C ASP A 78 4.92 -13.80 15.92
N ASP A 79 4.73 -12.50 15.91
CA ASP A 79 3.59 -11.89 15.19
C ASP A 79 3.68 -12.18 13.69
N PHE A 80 4.90 -12.11 13.11
CA PHE A 80 5.11 -12.44 11.69
C PHE A 80 4.72 -13.89 11.38
N ILE A 81 5.22 -14.85 12.19
CA ILE A 81 4.91 -16.29 12.04
C ILE A 81 3.40 -16.52 12.15
N LYS A 82 2.75 -15.90 13.14
CA LYS A 82 1.32 -15.99 13.36
C LYS A 82 0.55 -15.52 12.13
N LEU A 83 0.83 -14.30 11.63
CA LEU A 83 0.15 -13.74 10.47
C LEU A 83 0.38 -14.58 9.20
N LEU A 84 1.60 -15.09 9.01
CA LEU A 84 1.92 -15.98 7.90
C LEU A 84 1.14 -17.29 7.99
N ALA A 85 1.10 -17.92 9.16
CA ALA A 85 0.35 -19.17 9.38
C ALA A 85 -1.17 -18.97 9.17
N GLU A 86 -1.74 -17.87 9.66
CA GLU A 86 -3.14 -17.51 9.42
C GLU A 86 -3.44 -17.28 7.94
N ALA A 87 -2.55 -16.59 7.20
CA ALA A 87 -2.68 -16.37 5.77
C ALA A 87 -2.61 -17.70 4.99
N ILE A 88 -1.70 -18.60 5.36
CA ILE A 88 -1.59 -19.94 4.78
C ILE A 88 -2.87 -20.74 5.03
N MET A 89 -3.39 -20.76 6.26
CA MET A 89 -4.64 -21.46 6.60
C MET A 89 -5.84 -20.89 5.84
N LYS A 90 -5.88 -19.59 5.59
CA LYS A 90 -6.94 -18.95 4.80
C LYS A 90 -6.87 -19.35 3.32
N ALA A 91 -5.67 -19.49 2.78
CA ALA A 91 -5.45 -19.86 1.38
C ALA A 91 -5.78 -21.35 1.13
N PHE A 92 -5.46 -22.24 2.06
CA PHE A 92 -5.68 -23.67 1.92
C PHE A 92 -6.86 -24.14 2.79
N LYS A 93 -8.00 -24.36 2.14
CA LYS A 93 -9.22 -24.81 2.84
C LYS A 93 -9.00 -26.15 3.54
N PRO A 94 -9.44 -26.31 4.82
CA PRO A 94 -9.18 -27.50 5.63
C PRO A 94 -9.65 -28.83 5.02
N LYS A 95 -10.64 -28.79 4.13
CA LYS A 95 -11.20 -29.98 3.45
C LYS A 95 -10.45 -30.42 2.19
N THR A 96 -9.35 -29.74 1.85
CA THR A 96 -8.50 -30.14 0.73
C THR A 96 -7.34 -30.99 1.24
N THR A 97 -6.80 -31.88 0.38
CA THR A 97 -5.65 -32.72 0.73
C THR A 97 -4.47 -31.91 1.28
N LEU A 98 -4.24 -30.73 0.69
CA LEU A 98 -3.19 -29.81 1.14
C LEU A 98 -3.55 -29.14 2.48
N GLY A 99 -4.81 -28.74 2.65
CA GLY A 99 -5.31 -28.18 3.92
C GLY A 99 -5.23 -29.18 5.06
N GLU A 100 -5.52 -30.46 4.83
CA GLU A 100 -5.36 -31.53 5.85
C GLU A 100 -3.89 -31.73 6.23
N LYS A 101 -2.97 -31.77 5.25
CA LYS A 101 -1.52 -31.85 5.50
C LYS A 101 -1.03 -30.64 6.28
N LEU A 102 -1.49 -29.42 5.90
CA LEU A 102 -1.17 -28.19 6.62
C LEU A 102 -1.65 -28.23 8.08
N MET A 103 -2.88 -28.64 8.32
CA MET A 103 -3.43 -28.76 9.67
C MET A 103 -2.66 -29.81 10.49
N ALA A 104 -2.25 -30.91 9.89
CA ALA A 104 -1.39 -31.89 10.55
C ALA A 104 -0.02 -31.30 10.90
N PHE A 105 0.58 -30.55 9.97
CA PHE A 105 1.86 -29.86 10.22
C PHE A 105 1.75 -28.80 11.32
N ILE A 106 0.73 -27.91 11.28
CA ILE A 106 0.50 -26.88 12.31
C ILE A 106 0.32 -27.54 13.68
N LYS A 107 -0.36 -28.68 13.78
CA LYS A 107 -0.49 -29.41 15.06
C LYS A 107 0.87 -29.83 15.67
N THR A 108 1.90 -30.05 14.85
CA THR A 108 3.25 -30.35 15.34
C THR A 108 3.95 -29.14 15.99
N MET A 109 3.51 -27.93 15.65
CA MET A 109 4.03 -26.67 16.20
C MET A 109 3.46 -26.33 17.59
N ARG A 110 2.72 -27.22 18.23
CA ARG A 110 2.08 -27.03 19.54
C ARG A 110 1.19 -25.77 19.58
N PRO A 111 0.24 -25.63 18.67
CA PRO A 111 -0.65 -24.48 18.65
C PRO A 111 -1.48 -24.43 19.94
N GLN A 112 -1.54 -23.27 20.56
CA GLN A 112 -2.53 -22.97 21.60
C GLN A 112 -3.64 -22.15 20.95
N LEU A 113 -4.87 -22.64 21.01
CA LEU A 113 -6.06 -21.88 20.64
C LEU A 113 -6.40 -20.96 21.81
N THR A 114 -6.24 -19.67 21.58
CA THR A 114 -6.72 -18.64 22.47
C THR A 114 -7.89 -17.91 21.78
N PHE A 115 -8.71 -17.26 22.56
CA PHE A 115 -9.79 -16.42 22.00
C PHE A 115 -9.45 -14.96 22.31
N ASP A 116 -9.65 -14.10 21.33
CA ASP A 116 -9.55 -12.67 21.56
C ASP A 116 -10.57 -12.27 22.62
N ASN A 117 -10.12 -11.60 23.66
CA ASN A 117 -10.95 -11.24 24.81
C ASN A 117 -12.02 -10.17 24.47
N ILE A 118 -11.91 -9.52 23.33
CA ILE A 118 -12.79 -8.42 22.89
C ILE A 118 -13.75 -8.91 21.80
N THR A 119 -13.21 -9.62 20.79
CA THR A 119 -14.01 -10.05 19.63
C THR A 119 -14.53 -11.48 19.75
N GLY A 120 -13.96 -12.28 20.65
CA GLY A 120 -14.30 -13.69 20.80
C GLY A 120 -13.79 -14.58 19.65
N GLU A 121 -13.02 -14.03 18.72
CA GLU A 121 -12.48 -14.76 17.57
C GLU A 121 -11.34 -15.71 18.01
N PRO A 122 -11.27 -16.93 17.45
CA PRO A 122 -10.18 -17.85 17.73
C PRO A 122 -8.88 -17.29 17.17
N GLN A 123 -7.87 -17.18 18.03
CA GLN A 123 -6.50 -16.77 17.67
C GLN A 123 -5.55 -17.96 17.82
N LEU A 124 -4.68 -18.14 16.83
CA LEU A 124 -3.61 -19.10 16.90
C LEU A 124 -2.43 -18.48 17.69
N MET A 125 -2.08 -19.06 18.83
CA MET A 125 -0.82 -18.79 19.49
C MET A 125 0.09 -20.02 19.38
N ILE A 126 1.35 -19.80 19.01
CA ILE A 126 2.37 -20.86 19.02
C ILE A 126 3.22 -20.66 20.27
N ALA A 127 3.23 -21.66 21.15
CA ALA A 127 4.03 -21.60 22.37
C ALA A 127 5.48 -22.00 22.08
N TYR A 128 6.40 -21.05 22.17
CA TYR A 128 7.83 -21.28 21.99
C TYR A 128 8.52 -21.45 23.36
N GLN A 129 9.47 -22.40 23.46
CA GLN A 129 10.30 -22.61 24.64
C GLN A 129 11.63 -21.87 24.52
N SER A 130 12.06 -21.50 23.31
CA SER A 130 13.30 -20.77 23.07
C SER A 130 13.22 -19.90 21.78
N PRO A 131 14.11 -18.88 21.65
CA PRO A 131 14.23 -18.10 20.41
C PRO A 131 14.54 -18.96 19.18
N HIS A 132 15.31 -20.02 19.32
CA HIS A 132 15.62 -20.95 18.23
C HIS A 132 14.38 -21.69 17.71
N GLU A 133 13.40 -22.00 18.55
CA GLU A 133 12.16 -22.64 18.11
C GLU A 133 11.36 -21.74 17.16
N LYS A 134 11.42 -20.43 17.33
CA LYS A 134 10.75 -19.46 16.44
C LYS A 134 11.34 -19.53 15.03
N GLU A 135 12.66 -19.51 14.92
CA GLU A 135 13.35 -19.60 13.64
C GLU A 135 13.06 -20.95 12.94
N TYR A 136 13.08 -22.05 13.71
CA TYR A 136 12.68 -23.37 13.20
C TYR A 136 11.23 -23.41 12.73
N THR A 137 10.33 -22.71 13.42
CA THR A 137 8.91 -22.64 13.05
C THR A 137 8.73 -21.87 11.75
N LEU A 138 9.37 -20.71 11.60
CA LEU A 138 9.34 -19.92 10.37
C LEU A 138 9.90 -20.72 9.19
N ARG A 139 11.09 -21.31 9.37
CA ARG A 139 11.69 -22.18 8.38
C ARG A 139 10.79 -23.36 8.04
N GLY A 140 10.24 -24.03 9.04
CA GLY A 140 9.35 -25.19 8.87
C GLY A 140 8.09 -24.83 8.07
N LEU A 141 7.51 -23.64 8.22
CA LEU A 141 6.38 -23.16 7.41
C LEU A 141 6.77 -23.00 5.94
N LEU A 142 7.93 -22.38 5.67
CA LEU A 142 8.40 -22.19 4.29
C LEU A 142 8.79 -23.53 3.66
N ASP A 143 9.53 -24.40 4.37
CA ASP A 143 9.92 -25.75 3.93
C ASP A 143 8.68 -26.62 3.67
N PHE A 144 7.65 -26.53 4.53
CA PHE A 144 6.38 -27.23 4.33
C PHE A 144 5.72 -26.79 3.00
N LEU A 145 5.59 -25.48 2.76
CA LEU A 145 5.00 -24.97 1.52
C LEU A 145 5.81 -25.39 0.29
N ASP A 146 7.12 -25.25 0.34
CA ASP A 146 8.04 -25.60 -0.76
C ASP A 146 8.01 -27.10 -1.09
N SER A 147 7.84 -27.96 -0.08
CA SER A 147 7.77 -29.42 -0.22
C SER A 147 6.51 -29.92 -0.92
N GLN A 148 5.49 -29.09 -1.07
CA GLN A 148 4.21 -29.53 -1.70
C GLN A 148 4.32 -29.76 -3.21
N SER A 149 5.44 -29.40 -3.85
CA SER A 149 5.67 -29.52 -5.29
C SER A 149 4.60 -28.81 -6.14
N ILE A 150 4.03 -27.75 -5.62
CA ILE A 150 3.10 -26.85 -6.28
C ILE A 150 3.69 -25.42 -6.24
N HIS A 151 3.41 -24.66 -7.28
CA HIS A 151 3.85 -23.26 -7.30
C HIS A 151 2.97 -22.40 -6.38
N ILE A 152 3.59 -21.71 -5.43
CA ILE A 152 2.90 -20.83 -4.48
C ILE A 152 3.49 -19.43 -4.56
N ILE A 153 2.64 -18.44 -4.74
CA ILE A 153 3.03 -17.02 -4.73
C ILE A 153 2.62 -16.42 -3.40
N ILE A 154 3.59 -15.83 -2.70
CA ILE A 154 3.38 -15.22 -1.38
C ILE A 154 3.62 -13.71 -1.49
N ALA A 155 2.56 -12.92 -1.35
CA ALA A 155 2.67 -11.48 -1.26
C ALA A 155 2.72 -11.04 0.21
N ILE A 156 3.79 -10.34 0.58
CA ILE A 156 4.00 -9.79 1.92
C ILE A 156 3.84 -8.27 1.81
N ASP A 157 2.72 -7.75 2.33
CA ASP A 157 2.45 -6.31 2.34
C ASP A 157 3.03 -5.66 3.60
N GLU A 158 3.43 -4.40 3.47
CA GLU A 158 4.13 -3.57 4.46
C GLU A 158 5.45 -4.22 4.94
N PHE A 159 6.19 -4.84 4.01
CA PHE A 159 7.41 -5.61 4.30
C PHE A 159 8.48 -4.85 5.08
N GLN A 160 8.56 -3.52 4.95
CA GLN A 160 9.49 -2.70 5.73
C GLN A 160 9.29 -2.83 7.25
N GLN A 161 8.14 -3.35 7.71
CA GLN A 161 7.83 -3.55 9.13
C GLN A 161 8.84 -4.47 9.84
N ILE A 162 9.47 -5.40 9.12
CA ILE A 162 10.49 -6.30 9.68
C ILE A 162 11.70 -5.56 10.28
N ARG A 163 11.91 -4.28 9.91
CA ARG A 163 13.03 -3.47 10.42
C ARG A 163 12.79 -2.96 11.83
N ASP A 164 11.55 -2.91 12.26
CA ASP A 164 11.16 -2.46 13.59
C ASP A 164 11.16 -3.63 14.61
N TYR A 165 11.49 -4.84 14.15
CA TYR A 165 11.54 -6.01 15.04
C TYR A 165 12.75 -5.96 15.95
N PRO A 166 12.60 -6.40 17.21
CA PRO A 166 13.69 -6.45 18.17
C PRO A 166 14.72 -7.54 17.84
N GLU A 167 14.36 -8.54 17.02
CA GLU A 167 15.27 -9.61 16.62
C GLU A 167 16.34 -9.08 15.68
N ALA A 168 17.60 -9.26 16.07
CA ALA A 168 18.73 -8.87 15.25
C ALA A 168 18.75 -9.69 13.95
N ASN A 169 19.06 -9.01 12.83
CA ASN A 169 19.27 -9.66 11.53
C ASN A 169 18.04 -10.36 10.90
N MET A 170 16.82 -9.89 11.18
CA MET A 170 15.59 -10.46 10.59
C MET A 170 15.64 -10.48 9.06
N GLU A 171 16.18 -9.44 8.42
CA GLU A 171 16.39 -9.39 6.96
C GLU A 171 17.28 -10.57 6.48
N ALA A 172 18.40 -10.83 7.17
CA ALA A 172 19.33 -11.90 6.81
C ALA A 172 18.70 -13.29 7.04
N LEU A 173 17.96 -13.47 8.12
CA LEU A 173 17.25 -14.70 8.45
C LEU A 173 16.23 -15.05 7.34
N LEU A 174 15.35 -14.11 7.02
CA LEU A 174 14.35 -14.29 5.95
C LEU A 174 15.02 -14.58 4.62
N ARG A 175 16.04 -13.81 4.24
CA ARG A 175 16.77 -14.00 2.98
C ARG A 175 17.38 -15.39 2.90
N THR A 176 17.96 -15.89 4.00
CA THR A 176 18.57 -17.22 4.06
C THR A 176 17.56 -18.33 3.79
N TYR A 177 16.34 -18.22 4.33
CA TYR A 177 15.32 -19.23 4.14
C TYR A 177 14.70 -19.13 2.74
N ILE A 178 14.34 -17.94 2.31
CA ILE A 178 13.67 -17.69 1.02
C ILE A 178 14.52 -18.14 -0.16
N GLN A 179 15.83 -17.86 -0.16
CA GLN A 179 16.70 -18.25 -1.26
C GLN A 179 16.88 -19.77 -1.44
N GLN A 180 16.46 -20.57 -0.48
CA GLN A 180 16.52 -22.04 -0.54
C GLN A 180 15.25 -22.64 -1.14
N THR A 181 14.16 -21.88 -1.25
CA THR A 181 12.89 -22.33 -1.81
C THR A 181 12.93 -22.38 -3.34
N ARG A 182 12.22 -23.33 -3.94
CA ARG A 182 12.16 -23.55 -5.40
C ARG A 182 10.77 -23.36 -5.98
N ASN A 183 9.76 -23.68 -5.17
CA ASN A 183 8.35 -23.63 -5.58
C ASN A 183 7.62 -22.39 -5.05
N LEU A 184 8.33 -21.51 -4.31
CA LEU A 184 7.78 -20.28 -3.78
C LEU A 184 8.28 -19.10 -4.59
N THR A 185 7.39 -18.14 -4.84
CA THR A 185 7.70 -16.83 -5.43
C THR A 185 7.18 -15.72 -4.52
N PHE A 186 7.99 -14.73 -4.25
CA PHE A 186 7.66 -13.68 -3.30
C PHE A 186 7.39 -12.33 -3.98
N ILE A 187 6.35 -11.65 -3.50
CA ILE A 187 6.04 -10.26 -3.85
C ILE A 187 6.15 -9.45 -2.57
N TYR A 188 7.20 -8.63 -2.48
CA TYR A 188 7.40 -7.73 -1.35
C TYR A 188 6.75 -6.39 -1.67
N CYS A 189 5.84 -5.95 -0.84
CA CYS A 189 5.14 -4.69 -1.01
C CYS A 189 5.35 -3.80 0.22
N GLY A 190 5.49 -2.50 -0.01
CA GLY A 190 5.63 -1.56 1.09
C GLY A 190 5.26 -0.14 0.72
N SER A 191 4.81 0.62 1.70
CA SER A 191 4.38 2.01 1.52
C SER A 191 5.47 3.03 1.86
N ASN A 192 6.49 2.64 2.60
CA ASN A 192 7.66 3.48 2.89
C ASN A 192 8.74 3.27 1.82
N LYS A 193 8.77 4.17 0.82
CA LYS A 193 9.71 4.09 -0.31
C LYS A 193 11.18 4.03 0.11
N HIS A 194 11.57 4.83 1.10
CA HIS A 194 12.96 4.90 1.56
C HIS A 194 13.39 3.61 2.24
N LEU A 195 12.58 3.07 3.14
CA LEU A 195 12.90 1.82 3.82
C LEU A 195 12.91 0.65 2.84
N MET A 196 11.95 0.57 1.92
CA MET A 196 11.93 -0.46 0.88
C MET A 196 13.12 -0.33 -0.07
N ALA A 197 13.47 0.88 -0.51
CA ALA A 197 14.66 1.09 -1.33
C ALA A 197 15.92 0.68 -0.58
N ASP A 198 16.09 1.03 0.71
CA ASP A 198 17.24 0.61 1.50
C ASP A 198 17.33 -0.92 1.63
N ILE A 199 16.22 -1.63 1.84
CA ILE A 199 16.23 -3.11 1.92
C ILE A 199 16.70 -3.75 0.61
N PHE A 200 16.23 -3.27 -0.55
CA PHE A 200 16.41 -3.97 -1.83
C PHE A 200 17.47 -3.38 -2.76
N THR A 201 17.93 -2.13 -2.54
CA THR A 201 18.93 -1.47 -3.41
C THR A 201 20.23 -1.13 -2.71
N ASN A 202 20.33 -1.24 -1.40
CA ASN A 202 21.56 -0.99 -0.66
C ASN A 202 22.44 -2.24 -0.70
N GLU A 203 23.66 -2.12 -1.28
CA GLU A 203 24.63 -3.21 -1.44
C GLU A 203 25.01 -3.93 -0.12
N LYS A 204 24.84 -3.24 1.01
CA LYS A 204 25.16 -3.80 2.34
C LYS A 204 24.01 -4.63 2.93
N LYS A 205 22.88 -4.74 2.23
CA LYS A 205 21.67 -5.39 2.73
C LYS A 205 21.48 -6.80 2.15
N PRO A 206 20.90 -7.73 2.95
CA PRO A 206 20.73 -9.13 2.53
C PRO A 206 19.86 -9.30 1.27
N PHE A 207 18.88 -8.43 1.06
CA PHE A 207 17.99 -8.46 -0.10
C PHE A 207 18.50 -7.66 -1.31
N TYR A 208 19.73 -7.13 -1.26
CA TYR A 208 20.28 -6.38 -2.38
C TYR A 208 20.18 -7.15 -3.71
N SER A 209 19.65 -6.50 -4.72
CA SER A 209 19.51 -7.03 -6.09
C SER A 209 18.85 -8.42 -6.20
N SER A 210 17.97 -8.77 -5.27
CA SER A 210 17.35 -10.10 -5.18
C SER A 210 15.97 -10.18 -5.84
N THR A 211 15.42 -9.08 -6.32
CA THR A 211 14.05 -9.00 -6.86
C THR A 211 13.97 -8.13 -8.11
N ALA A 212 12.97 -8.40 -8.95
CA ALA A 212 12.58 -7.49 -10.01
C ALA A 212 11.74 -6.35 -9.43
N PHE A 213 12.05 -5.09 -9.81
CA PHE A 213 11.30 -3.93 -9.36
C PHE A 213 10.08 -3.68 -10.22
N VAL A 214 8.93 -3.48 -9.56
CA VAL A 214 7.69 -3.01 -10.19
C VAL A 214 7.33 -1.68 -9.57
N SER A 215 7.31 -0.62 -10.38
CA SER A 215 6.97 0.73 -9.94
C SER A 215 5.57 1.10 -10.38
N LEU A 216 4.76 1.62 -9.45
CA LEU A 216 3.44 2.15 -9.79
C LEU A 216 3.49 3.67 -9.91
N GLY A 217 3.31 4.14 -11.13
CA GLY A 217 3.08 5.55 -11.42
C GLY A 217 1.61 5.97 -11.20
N LYS A 218 1.27 7.19 -11.60
CA LYS A 218 -0.12 7.64 -11.69
C LYS A 218 -0.79 6.99 -12.91
N ILE A 219 -2.05 6.66 -12.80
CA ILE A 219 -2.88 6.19 -13.94
C ILE A 219 -2.98 7.33 -14.98
N SER A 220 -3.01 6.99 -16.27
CA SER A 220 -3.12 7.97 -17.34
C SER A 220 -4.44 8.77 -17.26
N THR A 221 -4.45 9.98 -17.76
CA THR A 221 -5.67 10.82 -17.79
C THR A 221 -6.76 10.14 -18.60
N GLU A 222 -6.39 9.57 -19.75
CA GLU A 222 -7.32 8.93 -20.68
C GLU A 222 -7.95 7.66 -20.06
N SER A 223 -7.12 6.79 -19.47
CA SER A 223 -7.59 5.57 -18.81
C SER A 223 -8.55 5.89 -17.66
N TYR A 224 -8.19 6.90 -16.85
CA TYR A 224 -9.03 7.31 -15.73
C TYR A 224 -10.34 7.96 -16.18
N ALA A 225 -10.29 8.85 -17.17
CA ALA A 225 -11.50 9.49 -17.71
C ALA A 225 -12.46 8.45 -18.29
N THR A 226 -11.94 7.51 -19.07
CA THR A 226 -12.72 6.39 -19.63
C THR A 226 -13.35 5.54 -18.51
N PHE A 227 -12.60 5.21 -17.48
CA PHE A 227 -13.07 4.43 -16.34
C PHE A 227 -14.19 5.15 -15.57
N ILE A 228 -14.01 6.43 -15.25
CA ILE A 228 -15.01 7.22 -14.52
C ILE A 228 -16.30 7.29 -15.33
N ARG A 229 -16.22 7.69 -16.62
CA ARG A 229 -17.37 7.80 -17.50
C ARG A 229 -18.12 6.46 -17.62
N ARG A 230 -17.39 5.36 -17.81
CA ARG A 230 -17.98 4.03 -17.91
C ARG A 230 -18.79 3.68 -16.67
N LEU A 231 -18.23 3.88 -15.46
CA LEU A 231 -18.92 3.53 -14.22
C LEU A 231 -20.19 4.37 -13.98
N PHE A 232 -20.17 5.66 -14.33
CA PHE A 232 -21.38 6.48 -14.27
C PHE A 232 -22.44 5.97 -15.24
N ASN A 233 -22.08 5.72 -16.50
CA ASN A 233 -23.00 5.27 -17.55
C ASN A 233 -23.60 3.88 -17.25
N GLU A 234 -22.81 2.93 -16.80
CA GLU A 234 -23.29 1.59 -16.41
C GLU A 234 -24.32 1.64 -15.27
N CYS A 235 -24.28 2.71 -14.48
CA CYS A 235 -25.24 2.98 -13.42
C CYS A 235 -26.40 3.90 -13.84
N GLY A 236 -26.56 4.19 -15.13
CA GLY A 236 -27.61 5.07 -15.65
C GLY A 236 -27.46 6.53 -15.24
N ARG A 237 -26.22 6.99 -15.03
CA ARG A 237 -25.88 8.37 -14.67
C ARG A 237 -24.93 8.97 -15.71
N GLU A 238 -24.90 10.28 -15.78
CA GLU A 238 -24.05 11.02 -16.70
C GLU A 238 -23.09 11.95 -15.94
N ILE A 239 -21.90 12.11 -16.48
CA ILE A 239 -20.90 13.08 -16.02
C ILE A 239 -20.23 13.71 -17.23
N ASP A 240 -20.12 15.04 -17.25
CA ASP A 240 -19.49 15.74 -18.35
C ASP A 240 -17.95 15.67 -18.32
N ASP A 241 -17.32 15.97 -19.46
CA ASP A 241 -15.87 15.87 -19.61
C ASP A 241 -15.12 16.92 -18.80
N ASP A 242 -15.67 18.09 -18.61
CA ASP A 242 -15.08 19.17 -17.80
C ASP A 242 -15.07 18.76 -16.32
N SER A 243 -16.13 18.11 -15.84
CA SER A 243 -16.19 17.53 -14.49
C SER A 243 -15.16 16.44 -14.28
N ILE A 244 -15.00 15.53 -15.26
CA ILE A 244 -13.97 14.49 -15.19
C ILE A 244 -12.57 15.11 -15.17
N ALA A 245 -12.31 16.07 -16.06
CA ALA A 245 -11.01 16.76 -16.11
C ALA A 245 -10.70 17.47 -14.77
N PHE A 246 -11.69 18.16 -14.20
CA PHE A 246 -11.56 18.80 -12.89
C PHE A 246 -11.29 17.78 -11.77
N ILE A 247 -12.01 16.65 -11.72
CA ILE A 247 -11.77 15.58 -10.74
C ILE A 247 -10.32 15.11 -10.81
N LEU A 248 -9.81 14.80 -12.01
CA LEU A 248 -8.47 14.27 -12.21
C LEU A 248 -7.36 15.27 -11.86
N ASP A 249 -7.57 16.54 -12.17
CA ASP A 249 -6.65 17.61 -11.80
C ASP A 249 -6.65 17.85 -10.27
N TRP A 250 -7.83 18.08 -9.69
CA TRP A 250 -8.00 18.35 -8.27
C TRP A 250 -7.48 17.23 -7.38
N THR A 251 -7.71 15.97 -7.75
CA THR A 251 -7.18 14.81 -7.03
C THR A 251 -5.73 14.48 -7.40
N ARG A 252 -5.11 15.26 -8.29
CA ARG A 252 -3.75 15.03 -8.82
C ARG A 252 -3.59 13.60 -9.39
N ARG A 253 -4.69 12.98 -9.85
CA ARG A 253 -4.79 11.58 -10.31
C ARG A 253 -4.27 10.56 -9.28
N HIS A 254 -4.34 10.88 -8.01
CA HIS A 254 -3.98 9.95 -6.95
C HIS A 254 -5.11 8.95 -6.72
N THR A 255 -4.84 7.65 -6.85
CA THR A 255 -5.87 6.59 -6.90
C THR A 255 -6.91 6.70 -5.79
N TYR A 256 -6.47 6.78 -4.54
CA TYR A 256 -7.39 6.85 -3.40
C TYR A 256 -8.26 8.11 -3.42
N TYR A 257 -7.68 9.28 -3.65
CA TYR A 257 -8.42 10.54 -3.61
C TYR A 257 -9.38 10.67 -4.81
N THR A 258 -8.99 10.16 -5.98
CA THR A 258 -9.88 10.10 -7.15
C THR A 258 -11.06 9.19 -6.89
N GLN A 259 -10.84 7.98 -6.36
CA GLN A 259 -11.91 7.05 -6.01
C GLN A 259 -12.82 7.63 -4.93
N GLN A 260 -12.27 8.27 -3.91
CA GLN A 260 -13.05 8.85 -2.81
C GLN A 260 -13.91 10.02 -3.29
N LEU A 261 -13.40 10.90 -4.15
CA LEU A 261 -14.18 12.00 -4.70
C LEU A 261 -15.31 11.45 -5.59
N CYS A 262 -15.01 10.53 -6.51
CA CYS A 262 -16.03 9.91 -7.36
C CYS A 262 -17.07 9.15 -6.53
N HIS A 263 -16.65 8.46 -5.47
CA HIS A 263 -17.56 7.78 -4.53
C HIS A 263 -18.52 8.78 -3.86
N THR A 264 -18.03 9.92 -3.41
CA THR A 264 -18.84 10.97 -2.77
C THR A 264 -19.83 11.58 -3.77
N ILE A 265 -19.36 11.92 -4.98
CA ILE A 265 -20.23 12.44 -6.05
C ILE A 265 -21.34 11.43 -6.35
N PHE A 266 -20.99 10.17 -6.52
CA PHE A 266 -21.97 9.12 -6.79
C PHE A 266 -22.98 8.92 -5.65
N ALA A 267 -22.51 9.01 -4.40
CA ALA A 267 -23.34 8.87 -3.21
C ALA A 267 -24.35 10.01 -3.05
N ASN A 268 -24.06 11.21 -3.58
CA ASN A 268 -24.99 12.35 -3.56
C ASN A 268 -26.25 12.12 -4.42
N GLY A 269 -26.23 11.12 -5.31
CA GLY A 269 -27.44 10.60 -5.95
C GLY A 269 -27.87 11.29 -7.25
N ASP A 270 -27.12 12.25 -7.74
CA ASP A 270 -27.45 12.99 -8.98
C ASP A 270 -27.43 12.09 -10.22
N LEU A 271 -28.40 12.26 -11.13
CA LEU A 271 -28.44 11.58 -12.42
C LEU A 271 -27.48 12.21 -13.43
N GLN A 272 -27.31 13.53 -13.37
CA GLN A 272 -26.38 14.29 -14.18
C GLN A 272 -25.41 15.04 -13.27
N THR A 273 -24.11 14.89 -13.52
CA THR A 273 -23.04 15.52 -12.73
C THR A 273 -22.35 16.57 -13.59
N ASP A 274 -22.34 17.78 -13.08
CA ASP A 274 -21.62 18.93 -13.61
C ASP A 274 -20.53 19.38 -12.63
N ILE A 275 -19.70 20.33 -13.05
CA ILE A 275 -18.58 20.86 -12.27
C ILE A 275 -19.02 21.49 -10.93
N SER A 276 -20.25 22.03 -10.84
CA SER A 276 -20.77 22.62 -9.60
C SER A 276 -20.99 21.54 -8.54
N LYS A 277 -21.56 20.39 -8.94
CA LYS A 277 -21.77 19.24 -8.06
C LYS A 277 -20.46 18.60 -7.62
N VAL A 278 -19.48 18.54 -8.53
CA VAL A 278 -18.12 18.08 -8.17
C VAL A 278 -17.50 18.99 -7.12
N LYS A 279 -17.57 20.33 -7.29
CA LYS A 279 -17.06 21.28 -6.30
C LYS A 279 -17.76 21.13 -4.93
N THR A 280 -19.06 20.89 -4.91
CA THR A 280 -19.81 20.61 -3.68
C THR A 280 -19.28 19.36 -2.98
N ALA A 281 -18.98 18.28 -3.72
CA ALA A 281 -18.40 17.07 -3.16
C ALA A 281 -16.96 17.31 -2.63
N CYS A 282 -16.17 18.17 -3.28
CA CYS A 282 -14.86 18.57 -2.77
C CYS A 282 -14.97 19.29 -1.41
N GLU A 283 -15.93 20.23 -1.28
CA GLU A 283 -16.20 20.91 0.00
C GLU A 283 -16.61 19.93 1.09
N GLN A 284 -17.50 18.99 0.79
CA GLN A 284 -17.93 17.95 1.73
C GLN A 284 -16.74 17.14 2.25
N LEU A 285 -15.84 16.71 1.36
CA LEU A 285 -14.67 15.92 1.75
C LEU A 285 -13.69 16.71 2.62
N MET A 286 -13.46 17.99 2.32
CA MET A 286 -12.61 18.85 3.14
C MET A 286 -13.23 19.11 4.52
N GLN A 287 -14.55 19.33 4.60
CA GLN A 287 -15.26 19.49 5.88
C GLN A 287 -15.23 18.22 6.72
N GLN A 288 -15.40 17.04 6.11
CA GLN A 288 -15.28 15.76 6.82
C GLN A 288 -13.88 15.54 7.42
N GLY A 289 -12.83 16.05 6.74
CA GLY A 289 -11.44 15.96 7.21
C GLY A 289 -11.06 16.98 8.28
N GLU A 290 -11.82 18.06 8.46
CA GLU A 290 -11.42 19.25 9.24
C GLU A 290 -11.02 18.92 10.68
N ALA A 291 -11.75 18.07 11.36
CA ALA A 291 -11.43 17.66 12.73
C ALA A 291 -10.02 17.01 12.83
N VAL A 292 -9.66 16.20 11.84
CA VAL A 292 -8.32 15.56 11.75
C VAL A 292 -7.26 16.61 11.42
N TYR A 293 -7.56 17.57 10.54
CA TYR A 293 -6.61 18.63 10.17
C TYR A 293 -6.30 19.56 11.35
N LEU A 294 -7.29 19.84 12.18
CA LEU A 294 -7.10 20.59 13.42
C LEU A 294 -6.25 19.81 14.45
N GLN A 295 -6.37 18.48 14.51
CA GLN A 295 -5.46 17.67 15.33
C GLN A 295 -4.01 17.77 14.83
N TYR A 296 -3.77 17.70 13.52
CA TYR A 296 -2.41 17.92 12.98
C TYR A 296 -1.88 19.30 13.37
N ARG A 297 -2.73 20.34 13.37
CA ARG A 297 -2.34 21.68 13.82
C ARG A 297 -1.86 21.70 15.28
N GLN A 298 -2.47 20.89 16.16
CA GLN A 298 -2.07 20.78 17.57
C GLN A 298 -0.77 19.98 17.76
N MET A 299 -0.55 18.96 16.92
CA MET A 299 0.65 18.09 16.98
C MET A 299 1.91 18.76 16.40
N LEU A 300 1.77 19.81 15.61
CA LEU A 300 2.87 20.48 14.93
C LEU A 300 3.28 21.76 15.63
N THR A 301 4.58 22.06 15.60
CA THR A 301 5.05 23.38 15.97
C THR A 301 4.53 24.42 14.98
N ILE A 302 4.47 25.69 15.40
CA ILE A 302 4.04 26.81 14.55
C ILE A 302 4.86 26.85 13.24
N LYS A 303 6.19 26.61 13.34
CA LYS A 303 7.08 26.61 12.16
C LYS A 303 6.77 25.44 11.20
N GLN A 304 6.52 24.24 11.73
CA GLN A 304 6.14 23.08 10.91
C GLN A 304 4.80 23.29 10.23
N TRP A 305 3.82 23.84 10.96
CA TRP A 305 2.50 24.12 10.40
C TRP A 305 2.55 25.16 9.27
N ASN A 306 3.24 26.29 9.50
CA ASN A 306 3.41 27.32 8.48
C ASN A 306 4.18 26.80 7.25
N TYR A 307 5.15 25.90 7.46
CA TYR A 307 5.86 25.26 6.37
C TYR A 307 4.96 24.34 5.56
N LEU A 308 4.10 23.57 6.22
CA LEU A 308 3.12 22.71 5.56
C LEU A 308 2.15 23.51 4.70
N ILE A 309 1.66 24.68 5.22
CA ILE A 309 0.86 25.63 4.45
C ILE A 309 1.64 26.18 3.25
N ALA A 310 2.92 26.52 3.43
CA ALA A 310 3.75 27.04 2.35
C ALA A 310 3.87 26.04 1.19
N VAL A 311 4.11 24.75 1.50
CA VAL A 311 4.18 23.68 0.49
C VAL A 311 2.81 23.45 -0.15
N ALA A 312 1.71 23.50 0.62
CA ALA A 312 0.36 23.37 0.09
C ALA A 312 0.05 24.46 -0.97
N LYS A 313 0.33 25.73 -0.64
CA LYS A 313 0.11 26.89 -1.54
C LYS A 313 0.88 26.81 -2.86
N GLU A 314 2.04 26.17 -2.87
CA GLU A 314 2.80 25.93 -4.10
C GLU A 314 2.33 24.63 -4.84
N GLY A 315 1.46 23.82 -4.20
CA GLY A 315 1.03 22.50 -4.70
C GLY A 315 2.15 21.45 -4.66
N SER A 316 3.33 21.80 -5.16
CA SER A 316 4.57 20.99 -5.07
C SER A 316 5.81 21.87 -5.17
N VAL A 317 6.88 21.50 -4.49
CA VAL A 317 8.12 22.30 -4.43
C VAL A 317 9.33 21.41 -4.75
N SER A 318 10.02 21.69 -5.85
CA SER A 318 11.24 20.96 -6.24
C SER A 318 12.51 21.53 -5.62
N GLN A 319 12.49 22.81 -5.20
CA GLN A 319 13.65 23.50 -4.65
C GLN A 319 13.30 24.19 -3.35
N ILE A 320 13.09 23.40 -2.29
CA ILE A 320 12.71 23.90 -0.94
C ILE A 320 13.75 24.81 -0.30
N THR A 321 14.97 24.86 -0.81
CA THR A 321 16.08 25.68 -0.35
C THR A 321 16.29 26.92 -1.20
N ALA A 322 15.52 27.12 -2.28
CA ALA A 322 15.66 28.27 -3.16
C ALA A 322 15.27 29.58 -2.47
N ALA A 323 16.04 30.64 -2.69
CA ALA A 323 15.81 31.97 -2.09
C ALA A 323 14.38 32.49 -2.35
N GLN A 324 13.81 32.19 -3.52
CA GLN A 324 12.45 32.58 -3.88
C GLN A 324 11.40 31.95 -2.96
N PHE A 325 11.49 30.61 -2.73
CA PHE A 325 10.57 29.90 -1.83
C PHE A 325 10.75 30.38 -0.38
N LEU A 326 12.01 30.46 0.09
CA LEU A 326 12.34 30.92 1.45
C LEU A 326 11.84 32.33 1.72
N GLY A 327 12.05 33.25 0.76
CA GLY A 327 11.61 34.65 0.90
C GLY A 327 10.10 34.80 0.85
N ARG A 328 9.41 34.14 -0.10
CA ARG A 328 7.94 34.19 -0.23
C ARG A 328 7.24 33.73 1.03
N HIS A 329 7.72 32.65 1.64
CA HIS A 329 7.08 32.02 2.81
C HIS A 329 7.76 32.35 4.15
N LYS A 330 8.73 33.24 4.17
CA LYS A 330 9.47 33.71 5.38
C LYS A 330 10.03 32.55 6.23
N ILE A 331 10.60 31.53 5.56
CA ILE A 331 11.06 30.30 6.20
C ILE A 331 12.40 30.49 6.94
N GLY A 332 13.17 31.51 6.59
CA GLY A 332 14.48 31.79 7.14
C GLY A 332 15.60 31.21 6.27
N SER A 333 16.31 30.18 6.73
CA SER A 333 17.48 29.64 6.00
C SER A 333 17.17 28.34 5.27
N ALA A 334 18.03 27.99 4.29
CA ALA A 334 17.99 26.72 3.57
C ALA A 334 18.06 25.50 4.50
N SER A 335 18.92 25.55 5.53
CA SER A 335 19.04 24.49 6.54
C SER A 335 17.77 24.33 7.39
N THR A 336 17.09 25.43 7.69
CA THR A 336 15.80 25.41 8.39
C THR A 336 14.73 24.74 7.51
N SER A 337 14.67 25.09 6.23
CA SER A 337 13.73 24.51 5.27
C SER A 337 13.92 22.99 5.17
N GLN A 338 15.15 22.52 4.98
CA GLN A 338 15.45 21.10 4.90
C GLN A 338 15.01 20.36 6.16
N ARG A 339 15.40 20.84 7.34
CA ARG A 339 15.03 20.21 8.61
C ARG A 339 13.50 20.17 8.84
N LEU A 340 12.77 21.19 8.40
CA LEU A 340 11.31 21.19 8.48
C LEU A 340 10.68 20.19 7.53
N ALA A 341 11.20 20.08 6.29
CA ALA A 341 10.76 19.09 5.32
C ALA A 341 11.00 17.67 5.84
N ASP A 342 12.21 17.36 6.30
CA ASP A 342 12.57 16.04 6.83
C ASP A 342 11.64 15.65 8.00
N ALA A 343 11.45 16.54 8.97
CA ALA A 343 10.57 16.29 10.11
C ALA A 343 9.09 16.08 9.72
N LEU A 344 8.62 16.72 8.66
CA LEU A 344 7.26 16.52 8.15
C LEU A 344 7.14 15.27 7.30
N CYS A 345 8.19 14.85 6.60
CA CYS A 345 8.27 13.57 5.90
C CYS A 345 8.26 12.39 6.91
N GLU A 346 9.05 12.47 7.98
CA GLU A 346 9.01 11.48 9.08
C GLU A 346 7.63 11.33 9.71
N LYS A 347 6.89 12.45 9.83
CA LYS A 347 5.51 12.45 10.33
C LYS A 347 4.48 11.98 9.28
N GLY A 348 4.90 11.70 8.05
CA GLY A 348 4.02 11.30 6.95
C GLY A 348 3.08 12.39 6.44
N LEU A 349 3.37 13.67 6.72
CA LEU A 349 2.56 14.82 6.28
C LEU A 349 3.05 15.41 4.96
N LEU A 350 4.35 15.30 4.67
CA LEU A 350 4.93 15.58 3.36
C LEU A 350 5.37 14.28 2.69
N ASN A 351 5.32 14.29 1.38
CA ASN A 351 5.88 13.28 0.51
C ASN A 351 7.04 13.90 -0.26
N ASP A 352 8.14 13.15 -0.39
CA ASP A 352 9.33 13.49 -1.16
C ASP A 352 9.44 12.52 -2.34
N ASP A 353 9.05 12.98 -3.51
CA ASP A 353 9.16 12.19 -4.73
C ASP A 353 10.53 12.45 -5.39
N ILE A 354 11.35 11.41 -5.44
CA ILE A 354 12.62 11.42 -6.16
C ILE A 354 12.36 11.15 -7.64
N ASN A 355 12.78 12.04 -8.50
CA ASN A 355 12.72 11.90 -9.94
C ASN A 355 14.06 12.32 -10.59
N VAL A 356 14.16 12.16 -11.91
CA VAL A 356 15.39 12.50 -12.66
C VAL A 356 15.84 13.97 -12.47
N LYS A 357 14.90 14.87 -12.11
CA LYS A 357 15.15 16.31 -11.90
C LYS A 357 15.48 16.64 -10.44
N GLY A 358 15.46 15.66 -9.55
CA GLY A 358 15.69 15.83 -8.11
C GLY A 358 14.50 15.45 -7.25
N VAL A 359 14.45 15.98 -6.02
CA VAL A 359 13.39 15.70 -5.05
C VAL A 359 12.29 16.76 -5.17
N THR A 360 11.04 16.31 -5.21
CA THR A 360 9.86 17.19 -5.21
C THR A 360 9.04 16.90 -3.97
N TYR A 361 8.77 17.94 -3.17
CA TYR A 361 7.97 17.85 -1.95
C TYR A 361 6.53 18.27 -2.21
N SER A 362 5.59 17.54 -1.65
CA SER A 362 4.16 17.86 -1.69
C SER A 362 3.47 17.40 -0.41
N VAL A 363 2.33 18.02 -0.07
CA VAL A 363 1.50 17.54 1.04
C VAL A 363 0.96 16.15 0.69
N ASN A 364 1.14 15.19 1.59
CA ASN A 364 0.82 13.78 1.34
C ASN A 364 -0.69 13.55 1.15
N ASP A 365 -1.51 14.20 1.96
CA ASP A 365 -2.97 14.17 1.82
C ASP A 365 -3.44 15.29 0.90
N VAL A 366 -4.04 14.92 -0.25
CA VAL A 366 -4.50 15.87 -1.27
C VAL A 366 -5.63 16.76 -0.74
N PHE A 367 -6.53 16.21 0.06
CA PHE A 367 -7.65 16.98 0.62
C PHE A 367 -7.15 17.97 1.69
N LEU A 368 -6.22 17.53 2.55
CA LEU A 368 -5.51 18.42 3.46
C LEU A 368 -4.77 19.53 2.71
N SER A 369 -4.09 19.21 1.59
CA SER A 369 -3.42 20.22 0.77
C SER A 369 -4.38 21.32 0.35
N HIS A 370 -5.53 20.97 -0.23
CA HIS A 370 -6.52 21.96 -0.65
C HIS A 370 -7.16 22.73 0.50
N TRP A 371 -7.32 22.08 1.66
CA TRP A 371 -7.79 22.78 2.85
C TRP A 371 -6.76 23.80 3.35
N LEU A 372 -5.46 23.46 3.36
CA LEU A 372 -4.36 24.34 3.76
C LEU A 372 -4.14 25.51 2.80
N GLU A 373 -4.38 25.32 1.50
CA GLU A 373 -4.29 26.39 0.47
C GLU A 373 -5.19 27.58 0.77
N ARG A 374 -6.26 27.38 1.55
CA ARG A 374 -7.26 28.42 1.92
C ARG A 374 -6.86 29.25 3.14
N LEU A 375 -5.86 28.79 3.91
CA LEU A 375 -5.34 29.50 5.08
C LEU A 375 -4.30 30.54 4.68
#